data_1ce35aba468be021f7f4794419642c6f
#
_entry.id   1ce35aba468be021f7f4794419642c6f
#
_cell.length_a   1.000
_cell.length_b   1.000
_cell.length_c   1.000
_cell.angle_alpha   90.00
_cell.angle_beta   90.00
_cell.angle_gamma   90.00
#
_symmetry.space_group_name_H-M   'P 1'
#
loop_
_entity.id
_entity.type
_entity.pdbx_description
1 polymer ?
#
loop_
_entity_poly.entity_id
_entity_poly.type
_entity_poly.pdbx_seq_one_letter_code
_entity_poly.pdbx_strand_id
1 'polypeptide(L)'
;MKIGIIGASGKAGSLILKEALTRGHEVTAIVRDEAKVQIQGASVLEKDVFDLKAEDIKEFDVVVNAFGAAPGKEHLHVDAGKILIDAMKGAPQTRLIVVGGAGSLFVDEAKTIRVLDTPEFPKEYFATAFNQSKNLGDLQNATGIQWTFISPSAFFDPQGNRTGGYKLGKDNLLVNSKGESYVSYADFALAVLDEIEIPKHINQRFTVVAEAE
;
A
#
# COMPACT_ATOMS: atom_id res chain seq x y z
N MET A 1 -17.43 -5.63 4.43
CA MET A 1 -17.02 -4.21 4.39
C MET A 1 -17.07 -3.73 2.96
N LYS A 2 -17.24 -2.43 2.74
CA LYS A 2 -17.12 -1.78 1.45
C LYS A 2 -15.69 -1.28 1.26
N ILE A 3 -14.97 -1.79 0.27
CA ILE A 3 -13.55 -1.50 0.05
C ILE A 3 -13.35 -0.90 -1.34
N GLY A 4 -12.82 0.31 -1.41
CA GLY A 4 -12.36 0.92 -2.65
C GLY A 4 -10.87 0.64 -2.87
N ILE A 5 -10.46 0.19 -4.05
CA ILE A 5 -9.05 -0.10 -4.35
C ILE A 5 -8.58 0.73 -5.53
N ILE A 6 -7.75 1.73 -5.25
CA ILE A 6 -7.10 2.58 -6.26
C ILE A 6 -5.93 1.78 -6.87
N GLY A 7 -5.82 1.81 -8.19
CA GLY A 7 -4.81 1.04 -8.91
C GLY A 7 -5.09 -0.46 -8.95
N ALA A 8 -6.36 -0.85 -8.86
CA ALA A 8 -6.84 -2.24 -8.84
C ALA A 8 -6.45 -3.07 -10.08
N SER A 9 -6.11 -2.43 -11.20
CA SER A 9 -5.58 -3.10 -12.40
C SER A 9 -4.07 -3.35 -12.36
N GLY A 10 -3.37 -2.82 -11.35
CA GLY A 10 -1.93 -3.02 -11.14
C GLY A 10 -1.62 -4.36 -10.48
N LYS A 11 -0.32 -4.71 -10.42
CA LYS A 11 0.15 -6.00 -9.88
C LYS A 11 -0.28 -6.22 -8.42
N ALA A 12 0.01 -5.28 -7.53
CA ALA A 12 -0.38 -5.39 -6.12
C ALA A 12 -1.89 -5.18 -5.93
N GLY A 13 -2.46 -4.15 -6.58
CA GLY A 13 -3.88 -3.83 -6.46
C GLY A 13 -4.80 -4.95 -6.90
N SER A 14 -4.45 -5.69 -7.97
CA SER A 14 -5.27 -6.81 -8.44
C SER A 14 -5.27 -8.01 -7.47
N LEU A 15 -4.14 -8.27 -6.79
CA LEU A 15 -4.09 -9.33 -5.77
C LEU A 15 -4.83 -8.93 -4.50
N ILE A 16 -4.75 -7.67 -4.08
CA ILE A 16 -5.53 -7.15 -2.95
C ILE A 16 -7.03 -7.22 -3.28
N LEU A 17 -7.43 -6.84 -4.51
CA LEU A 17 -8.81 -6.93 -4.97
C LEU A 17 -9.31 -8.38 -4.96
N LYS A 18 -8.52 -9.32 -5.49
CA LYS A 18 -8.86 -10.74 -5.51
C LYS A 18 -9.03 -11.30 -4.10
N GLU A 19 -8.11 -10.98 -3.18
CA GLU A 19 -8.18 -11.44 -1.79
C GLU A 19 -9.42 -10.87 -1.08
N ALA A 20 -9.72 -9.57 -1.29
CA ALA A 20 -10.90 -8.93 -0.71
C ALA A 20 -12.22 -9.59 -1.17
N LEU A 21 -12.34 -9.88 -2.46
CA LEU A 21 -13.49 -10.62 -3.00
C LEU A 21 -13.59 -12.04 -2.45
N THR A 22 -12.45 -12.73 -2.34
CA THR A 22 -12.39 -14.10 -1.79
C THR A 22 -12.87 -14.14 -0.34
N ARG A 23 -12.65 -13.08 0.41
CA ARG A 23 -13.15 -12.92 1.80
C ARG A 23 -14.60 -12.43 1.89
N GLY A 24 -15.27 -12.23 0.77
CA GLY A 24 -16.67 -11.83 0.72
C GLY A 24 -16.93 -10.35 0.97
N HIS A 25 -15.95 -9.49 0.76
CA HIS A 25 -16.14 -8.05 0.83
C HIS A 25 -16.84 -7.49 -0.43
N GLU A 26 -17.52 -6.37 -0.28
CA GLU A 26 -18.03 -5.55 -1.38
C GLU A 26 -16.88 -4.66 -1.88
N VAL A 27 -16.39 -4.94 -3.10
CA VAL A 27 -15.18 -4.31 -3.60
C VAL A 27 -15.47 -3.44 -4.82
N THR A 28 -14.92 -2.25 -4.83
CA THR A 28 -14.92 -1.33 -5.98
C THR A 28 -13.49 -1.10 -6.47
N ALA A 29 -13.22 -1.49 -7.71
CA ALA A 29 -11.99 -1.15 -8.39
C ALA A 29 -12.02 0.32 -8.83
N ILE A 30 -11.09 1.14 -8.35
CA ILE A 30 -10.94 2.56 -8.74
C ILE A 30 -9.78 2.61 -9.72
N VAL A 31 -10.09 2.85 -11.00
CA VAL A 31 -9.13 2.74 -12.11
C VAL A 31 -9.38 3.82 -13.16
N ARG A 32 -8.38 4.14 -13.96
CA ARG A 32 -8.47 5.09 -15.08
C ARG A 32 -9.10 4.51 -16.34
N ASP A 33 -9.19 3.19 -16.42
CA ASP A 33 -9.64 2.45 -17.59
C ASP A 33 -10.25 1.13 -17.12
N GLU A 34 -11.57 1.03 -17.16
CA GLU A 34 -12.31 -0.14 -16.67
C GLU A 34 -11.99 -1.42 -17.47
N ALA A 35 -11.63 -1.27 -18.77
CA ALA A 35 -11.26 -2.41 -19.60
C ALA A 35 -10.03 -3.18 -19.10
N LYS A 36 -9.24 -2.58 -18.20
CA LYS A 36 -8.08 -3.22 -17.58
C LYS A 36 -8.42 -4.03 -16.32
N VAL A 37 -9.65 -3.97 -15.84
CA VAL A 37 -10.10 -4.76 -14.70
C VAL A 37 -10.54 -6.14 -15.19
N GLN A 38 -9.70 -7.14 -14.99
CA GLN A 38 -9.96 -8.50 -15.47
C GLN A 38 -10.66 -9.39 -14.43
N ILE A 39 -10.76 -8.93 -13.17
CA ILE A 39 -11.32 -9.70 -12.06
C ILE A 39 -12.81 -9.42 -11.97
N GLN A 40 -13.62 -10.49 -12.11
CA GLN A 40 -15.08 -10.41 -11.98
C GLN A 40 -15.50 -10.32 -10.50
N GLY A 41 -16.66 -9.69 -10.28
CA GLY A 41 -17.27 -9.59 -8.95
C GLY A 41 -17.01 -8.26 -8.23
N ALA A 42 -16.15 -7.40 -8.75
CA ALA A 42 -15.97 -6.05 -8.27
C ALA A 42 -16.83 -5.06 -9.05
N SER A 43 -17.35 -4.04 -8.38
CA SER A 43 -17.84 -2.83 -9.03
C SER A 43 -16.67 -2.02 -9.58
N VAL A 44 -16.90 -1.14 -10.54
CA VAL A 44 -15.86 -0.28 -11.09
C VAL A 44 -16.25 1.19 -10.94
N LEU A 45 -15.31 2.00 -10.45
CA LEU A 45 -15.34 3.45 -10.52
C LEU A 45 -14.23 3.89 -11.47
N GLU A 46 -14.59 4.26 -12.69
CA GLU A 46 -13.62 4.79 -13.65
C GLU A 46 -13.29 6.23 -13.32
N LYS A 47 -12.18 6.42 -12.61
CA LYS A 47 -11.70 7.74 -12.18
C LYS A 47 -10.20 7.72 -11.93
N ASP A 48 -9.51 8.82 -12.30
CA ASP A 48 -8.11 8.99 -11.94
C ASP A 48 -7.98 9.35 -10.45
N VAL A 49 -6.92 8.87 -9.79
CA VAL A 49 -6.63 9.21 -8.38
C VAL A 49 -6.54 10.72 -8.15
N PHE A 50 -6.07 11.47 -9.15
CA PHE A 50 -5.93 12.93 -9.08
C PHE A 50 -7.27 13.69 -9.13
N ASP A 51 -8.34 13.04 -9.55
CA ASP A 51 -9.70 13.60 -9.62
C ASP A 51 -10.59 13.14 -8.47
N LEU A 52 -10.08 12.28 -7.57
CA LEU A 52 -10.84 11.76 -6.43
C LEU A 52 -11.12 12.87 -5.41
N LYS A 53 -12.35 12.86 -4.89
CA LYS A 53 -12.84 13.76 -3.87
C LYS A 53 -13.52 12.98 -2.75
N ALA A 54 -13.85 13.67 -1.67
CA ALA A 54 -14.55 13.07 -0.53
C ALA A 54 -15.85 12.36 -0.90
N GLU A 55 -16.65 12.95 -1.81
CA GLU A 55 -17.90 12.35 -2.28
C GLU A 55 -17.73 10.99 -2.98
N ASP A 56 -16.57 10.75 -3.58
CA ASP A 56 -16.27 9.49 -4.28
C ASP A 56 -15.89 8.36 -3.31
N ILE A 57 -15.40 8.71 -2.13
CA ILE A 57 -14.79 7.73 -1.20
C ILE A 57 -15.49 7.58 0.14
N LYS A 58 -16.37 8.51 0.52
CA LYS A 58 -17.03 8.55 1.85
C LYS A 58 -17.94 7.35 2.16
N GLU A 59 -18.40 6.62 1.14
CA GLU A 59 -19.26 5.45 1.29
C GLU A 59 -18.46 4.14 1.51
N PHE A 60 -17.13 4.19 1.41
CA PHE A 60 -16.27 3.06 1.71
C PHE A 60 -15.90 3.02 3.20
N ASP A 61 -15.83 1.83 3.76
CA ASP A 61 -15.21 1.61 5.07
C ASP A 61 -13.70 1.83 5.00
N VAL A 62 -13.10 1.37 3.89
CA VAL A 62 -11.66 1.47 3.64
C VAL A 62 -11.39 1.79 2.18
N VAL A 63 -10.41 2.66 1.94
CA VAL A 63 -9.83 2.89 0.63
C VAL A 63 -8.36 2.44 0.66
N VAL A 64 -8.01 1.55 -0.26
CA VAL A 64 -6.62 1.08 -0.45
C VAL A 64 -5.99 1.86 -1.59
N ASN A 65 -4.91 2.56 -1.31
CA ASN A 65 -4.07 3.21 -2.32
C ASN A 65 -2.95 2.26 -2.77
N ALA A 66 -3.16 1.58 -3.88
CA ALA A 66 -2.15 0.79 -4.59
C ALA A 66 -1.69 1.47 -5.89
N PHE A 67 -1.73 2.81 -5.91
CA PHE A 67 -1.26 3.60 -7.05
C PHE A 67 0.24 3.38 -7.29
N GLY A 68 0.61 3.15 -8.54
CA GLY A 68 1.98 3.06 -9.00
C GLY A 68 2.27 4.13 -10.06
N ALA A 69 3.30 4.94 -9.83
CA ALA A 69 3.76 5.92 -10.80
C ALA A 69 4.60 5.25 -11.90
N ALA A 70 4.47 5.73 -13.14
CA ALA A 70 5.33 5.30 -14.22
C ALA A 70 6.77 5.83 -14.03
N PRO A 71 7.80 5.16 -14.59
CA PRO A 71 9.16 5.66 -14.60
C PRO A 71 9.25 7.10 -15.11
N GLY A 72 10.00 7.96 -14.40
CA GLY A 72 10.14 9.40 -14.67
C GLY A 72 9.00 10.27 -14.11
N LYS A 73 7.99 9.66 -13.47
CA LYS A 73 6.85 10.35 -12.86
C LYS A 73 6.68 9.98 -11.37
N GLU A 74 7.75 9.63 -10.70
CA GLU A 74 7.70 9.11 -9.32
C GLU A 74 7.19 10.14 -8.32
N HIS A 75 7.31 11.45 -8.61
CA HIS A 75 6.71 12.55 -7.84
C HIS A 75 5.19 12.40 -7.67
N LEU A 76 4.52 11.72 -8.61
CA LEU A 76 3.08 11.47 -8.54
C LEU A 76 2.66 10.63 -7.33
N HIS A 77 3.57 9.88 -6.68
CA HIS A 77 3.27 9.25 -5.40
C HIS A 77 2.94 10.27 -4.30
N VAL A 78 3.66 11.39 -4.28
CA VAL A 78 3.40 12.49 -3.34
C VAL A 78 2.12 13.22 -3.70
N ASP A 79 1.92 13.51 -4.99
CA ASP A 79 0.74 14.26 -5.45
C ASP A 79 -0.54 13.46 -5.20
N ALA A 80 -0.57 12.17 -5.54
CA ALA A 80 -1.69 11.28 -5.24
C ALA A 80 -1.95 11.19 -3.72
N GLY A 81 -0.87 11.10 -2.92
CA GLY A 81 -0.97 11.08 -1.46
C GLY A 81 -1.65 12.33 -0.91
N LYS A 82 -1.30 13.52 -1.40
CA LYS A 82 -1.92 14.79 -0.99
C LYS A 82 -3.41 14.87 -1.35
N ILE A 83 -3.76 14.46 -2.57
CA ILE A 83 -5.16 14.39 -3.01
C ILE A 83 -5.97 13.48 -2.07
N LEU A 84 -5.43 12.31 -1.75
CA LEU A 84 -6.11 11.36 -0.87
C LEU A 84 -6.22 11.90 0.56
N ILE A 85 -5.17 12.49 1.12
CA ILE A 85 -5.23 13.13 2.45
C ILE A 85 -6.34 14.19 2.49
N ASP A 86 -6.46 15.03 1.45
CA ASP A 86 -7.50 16.04 1.39
C ASP A 86 -8.91 15.45 1.23
N ALA A 87 -9.07 14.44 0.39
CA ALA A 87 -10.34 13.74 0.23
C ALA A 87 -10.79 13.05 1.53
N MET A 88 -9.84 12.42 2.26
CA MET A 88 -10.12 11.75 3.54
C MET A 88 -10.61 12.69 4.64
N LYS A 89 -10.21 13.97 4.62
CA LYS A 89 -10.74 14.98 5.59
C LYS A 89 -12.25 15.14 5.48
N GLY A 90 -12.81 14.98 4.28
CA GLY A 90 -14.26 15.00 4.03
C GLY A 90 -14.95 13.63 4.18
N ALA A 91 -14.20 12.59 4.51
CA ALA A 91 -14.68 11.21 4.69
C ALA A 91 -14.16 10.60 6.01
N PRO A 92 -14.50 11.17 7.19
CA PRO A 92 -13.86 10.84 8.46
C PRO A 92 -14.14 9.41 8.95
N GLN A 93 -15.12 8.72 8.40
CA GLN A 93 -15.42 7.32 8.71
C GLN A 93 -14.66 6.32 7.82
N THR A 94 -14.07 6.80 6.73
CA THR A 94 -13.29 5.99 5.81
C THR A 94 -11.83 5.94 6.27
N ARG A 95 -11.21 4.75 6.23
CA ARG A 95 -9.80 4.59 6.55
C ARG A 95 -8.96 4.45 5.26
N LEU A 96 -7.83 5.12 5.19
CA LEU A 96 -6.88 5.00 4.10
C LEU A 96 -5.80 3.95 4.42
N ILE A 97 -5.65 2.95 3.58
CA ILE A 97 -4.51 2.02 3.58
C ILE A 97 -3.61 2.37 2.41
N VAL A 98 -2.33 2.58 2.65
CA VAL A 98 -1.36 2.89 1.59
C VAL A 98 -0.39 1.73 1.41
N VAL A 99 -0.33 1.21 0.20
CA VAL A 99 0.72 0.29 -0.23
C VAL A 99 2.00 1.10 -0.42
N GLY A 100 2.90 0.99 0.52
CA GLY A 100 4.15 1.74 0.54
C GLY A 100 5.32 1.00 -0.07
N GLY A 101 6.52 1.44 0.28
CA GLY A 101 7.79 0.82 -0.10
C GLY A 101 8.68 0.54 1.11
N ALA A 102 9.70 -0.30 0.91
CA ALA A 102 10.68 -0.64 1.93
C ALA A 102 11.71 0.47 2.18
N GLY A 103 11.87 1.39 1.24
CA GLY A 103 12.96 2.39 1.28
C GLY A 103 12.97 3.27 2.52
N SER A 104 11.82 3.52 3.15
CA SER A 104 11.71 4.32 4.37
C SER A 104 11.89 3.51 5.67
N LEU A 105 12.07 2.19 5.59
CA LEU A 105 12.39 1.36 6.75
C LEU A 105 13.82 1.62 7.21
N PHE A 106 14.09 1.44 8.52
CA PHE A 106 15.41 1.61 9.10
C PHE A 106 16.19 0.29 9.12
N VAL A 107 17.50 0.38 8.90
CA VAL A 107 18.40 -0.78 8.97
C VAL A 107 19.14 -0.88 10.30
N ASP A 108 19.04 0.15 11.14
CA ASP A 108 19.67 0.23 12.45
C ASP A 108 18.65 0.38 13.60
N GLU A 109 19.00 -0.07 14.79
CA GLU A 109 18.15 0.01 15.98
C GLU A 109 17.88 1.47 16.40
N ALA A 110 18.86 2.35 16.20
CA ALA A 110 18.73 3.77 16.50
C ALA A 110 17.79 4.52 15.56
N LYS A 111 17.35 3.88 14.46
CA LYS A 111 16.47 4.46 13.42
C LYS A 111 17.05 5.74 12.80
N THR A 112 18.32 5.68 12.45
CA THR A 112 19.07 6.80 11.85
C THR A 112 19.34 6.62 10.37
N ILE A 113 19.42 5.36 9.90
CA ILE A 113 19.76 5.00 8.52
C ILE A 113 18.57 4.27 7.89
N ARG A 114 18.00 4.85 6.84
CA ARG A 114 16.94 4.19 6.07
C ARG A 114 17.53 3.28 5.01
N VAL A 115 16.76 2.30 4.60
CA VAL A 115 17.14 1.39 3.48
C VAL A 115 17.55 2.18 2.24
N LEU A 116 16.81 3.23 1.86
CA LEU A 116 17.10 4.05 0.69
C LEU A 116 18.39 4.90 0.82
N ASP A 117 18.91 5.09 2.03
CA ASP A 117 20.14 5.85 2.30
C ASP A 117 21.39 4.95 2.32
N THR A 118 21.23 3.64 2.17
CA THR A 118 22.36 2.70 2.14
C THR A 118 23.06 2.72 0.78
N PRO A 119 24.38 2.49 0.73
CA PRO A 119 25.13 2.45 -0.53
C PRO A 119 24.67 1.36 -1.51
N GLU A 120 24.09 0.28 -0.99
CA GLU A 120 23.63 -0.87 -1.73
C GLU A 120 22.24 -0.67 -2.35
N PHE A 121 21.54 0.44 -2.02
CA PHE A 121 20.19 0.67 -2.54
C PHE A 121 20.22 0.86 -4.06
N PRO A 122 19.42 0.11 -4.83
CA PRO A 122 19.44 0.19 -6.28
C PRO A 122 18.97 1.56 -6.79
N LYS A 123 19.79 2.21 -7.60
CA LYS A 123 19.57 3.59 -8.08
C LYS A 123 18.26 3.73 -8.87
N GLU A 124 17.87 2.70 -9.61
CA GLU A 124 16.64 2.67 -10.41
C GLU A 124 15.37 2.76 -9.56
N TYR A 125 15.41 2.34 -8.31
CA TYR A 125 14.26 2.43 -7.38
C TYR A 125 14.31 3.65 -6.46
N PHE A 126 15.42 4.41 -6.48
CA PHE A 126 15.61 5.50 -5.52
C PHE A 126 14.52 6.56 -5.61
N ALA A 127 14.17 7.01 -6.82
CA ALA A 127 13.16 8.04 -7.02
C ALA A 127 11.78 7.60 -6.49
N THR A 128 11.39 6.34 -6.74
CA THR A 128 10.14 5.75 -6.21
C THR A 128 10.18 5.70 -4.69
N ALA A 129 11.23 5.10 -4.11
CA ALA A 129 11.38 4.95 -2.67
C ALA A 129 11.41 6.30 -1.93
N PHE A 130 12.09 7.29 -2.51
CA PHE A 130 12.17 8.64 -1.96
C PHE A 130 10.80 9.33 -1.94
N ASN A 131 10.03 9.26 -3.03
CA ASN A 131 8.70 9.88 -3.08
C ASN A 131 7.68 9.14 -2.22
N GLN A 132 7.75 7.81 -2.11
CA GLN A 132 6.93 7.06 -1.15
C GLN A 132 7.28 7.39 0.30
N SER A 133 8.56 7.62 0.61
CA SER A 133 9.01 8.08 1.94
C SER A 133 8.46 9.47 2.27
N LYS A 134 8.40 10.37 1.28
CA LYS A 134 7.75 11.69 1.45
C LYS A 134 6.26 11.55 1.71
N ASN A 135 5.58 10.70 0.97
CA ASN A 135 4.14 10.43 1.19
C ASN A 135 3.88 9.90 2.62
N LEU A 136 4.75 9.01 3.14
CA LEU A 136 4.67 8.60 4.55
C LEU A 136 4.82 9.79 5.50
N GLY A 137 5.77 10.70 5.24
CA GLY A 137 5.94 11.93 6.03
C GLY A 137 4.72 12.84 6.00
N ASP A 138 4.07 12.98 4.83
CA ASP A 138 2.83 13.75 4.70
C ASP A 138 1.70 13.12 5.52
N LEU A 139 1.56 11.78 5.53
CA LEU A 139 0.59 11.05 6.35
C LEU A 139 0.87 11.23 7.86
N GLN A 140 2.11 11.14 8.29
CA GLN A 140 2.51 11.32 9.69
C GLN A 140 2.20 12.73 10.22
N ASN A 141 2.20 13.73 9.35
CA ASN A 141 1.83 15.10 9.67
C ASN A 141 0.35 15.41 9.47
N ALA A 142 -0.41 14.50 8.85
CA ALA A 142 -1.83 14.69 8.61
C ALA A 142 -2.65 14.55 9.90
N THR A 143 -3.68 15.38 10.03
CA THR A 143 -4.62 15.33 11.15
C THR A 143 -6.05 15.17 10.65
N GLY A 144 -6.93 14.60 11.48
CA GLY A 144 -8.34 14.44 11.16
C GLY A 144 -8.67 13.33 10.17
N ILE A 145 -7.73 12.44 9.90
CA ILE A 145 -7.92 11.27 9.04
C ILE A 145 -7.42 10.01 9.75
N GLN A 146 -7.91 8.86 9.32
CA GLN A 146 -7.38 7.54 9.73
C GLN A 146 -6.60 6.93 8.58
N TRP A 147 -5.36 6.54 8.85
CA TRP A 147 -4.51 5.95 7.82
C TRP A 147 -3.66 4.79 8.35
N THR A 148 -3.22 3.93 7.47
CA THR A 148 -2.18 2.93 7.73
C THR A 148 -1.27 2.85 6.52
N PHE A 149 0.04 2.88 6.73
CA PHE A 149 1.04 2.73 5.67
C PHE A 149 1.71 1.37 5.80
N ILE A 150 1.64 0.53 4.78
CA ILE A 150 2.19 -0.82 4.81
C ILE A 150 3.44 -0.87 3.95
N SER A 151 4.61 -1.01 4.59
CA SER A 151 5.89 -1.21 3.92
C SER A 151 6.09 -2.69 3.61
N PRO A 152 6.31 -3.09 2.36
CA PRO A 152 6.76 -4.44 2.05
C PRO A 152 8.20 -4.65 2.51
N SER A 153 8.70 -5.88 2.38
CA SER A 153 10.11 -6.21 2.46
C SER A 153 10.93 -5.58 1.31
N ALA A 154 12.26 -5.57 1.44
CA ALA A 154 13.15 -5.02 0.42
C ALA A 154 13.00 -5.73 -0.94
N PHE A 155 12.84 -7.04 -0.92
CA PHE A 155 12.43 -7.79 -2.11
C PHE A 155 10.92 -8.07 -2.06
N PHE A 156 10.19 -7.26 -2.80
CA PHE A 156 8.75 -7.34 -2.97
C PHE A 156 8.46 -8.07 -4.28
N ASP A 157 8.16 -9.37 -4.20
CA ASP A 157 8.13 -10.28 -5.33
C ASP A 157 6.74 -10.36 -6.00
N PRO A 158 6.60 -9.84 -7.24
CA PRO A 158 5.32 -9.91 -7.96
C PRO A 158 4.98 -11.30 -8.50
N GLN A 159 5.92 -12.24 -8.48
CA GLN A 159 5.76 -13.61 -8.98
C GLN A 159 5.82 -14.66 -7.87
N GLY A 160 6.08 -14.23 -6.64
CA GLY A 160 6.19 -15.11 -5.48
C GLY A 160 4.86 -15.78 -5.15
N ASN A 161 4.95 -17.02 -4.67
CA ASN A 161 3.82 -17.81 -4.27
C ASN A 161 3.13 -17.26 -3.03
N ARG A 162 1.87 -17.65 -2.85
CA ARG A 162 1.13 -17.44 -1.62
C ARG A 162 1.45 -18.56 -0.63
N THR A 163 2.26 -18.24 0.38
CA THR A 163 2.60 -19.20 1.44
C THR A 163 1.54 -19.23 2.55
N GLY A 164 0.79 -18.16 2.70
CA GLY A 164 -0.24 -18.00 3.72
C GLY A 164 0.29 -17.56 5.08
N GLY A 165 1.61 -17.34 5.22
CA GLY A 165 2.26 -16.93 6.45
C GLY A 165 3.15 -15.70 6.29
N TYR A 166 3.12 -14.81 7.29
CA TYR A 166 4.00 -13.65 7.33
C TYR A 166 4.25 -13.21 8.76
N LYS A 167 5.27 -12.38 8.97
CA LYS A 167 5.56 -11.73 10.25
C LYS A 167 5.44 -10.21 10.09
N LEU A 168 5.01 -9.55 11.15
CA LEU A 168 4.86 -8.11 11.21
C LEU A 168 5.99 -7.45 11.98
N GLY A 169 6.39 -6.27 11.56
CA GLY A 169 7.27 -5.37 12.27
C GLY A 169 6.78 -3.93 12.20
N LYS A 170 7.53 -3.03 12.81
CA LYS A 170 7.18 -1.60 12.81
C LYS A 170 8.00 -0.84 11.76
N ASP A 171 9.07 -0.19 12.21
CA ASP A 171 9.85 0.76 11.41
C ASP A 171 11.14 0.18 10.85
N ASN A 172 11.59 -0.95 11.36
CA ASN A 172 12.83 -1.57 10.94
C ASN A 172 12.60 -2.62 9.86
N LEU A 173 13.54 -2.71 8.94
CA LEU A 173 13.58 -3.76 7.95
C LEU A 173 13.64 -5.12 8.65
N LEU A 174 12.77 -6.03 8.25
CA LEU A 174 12.75 -7.40 8.76
C LEU A 174 13.41 -8.35 7.76
N VAL A 175 13.93 -9.44 8.31
CA VAL A 175 14.41 -10.59 7.53
C VAL A 175 13.69 -11.88 7.97
N ASN A 176 13.57 -12.82 7.05
CA ASN A 176 12.98 -14.13 7.28
C ASN A 176 14.01 -15.10 7.92
N SER A 177 13.65 -16.38 8.04
CA SER A 177 14.51 -17.41 8.63
C SER A 177 15.83 -17.64 7.87
N LYS A 178 15.88 -17.25 6.59
CA LYS A 178 17.07 -17.34 5.74
C LYS A 178 17.92 -16.06 5.74
N GLY A 179 17.51 -15.02 6.49
CA GLY A 179 18.19 -13.73 6.52
C GLY A 179 17.82 -12.81 5.34
N GLU A 180 16.74 -13.11 4.62
CA GLU A 180 16.28 -12.36 3.45
C GLU A 180 15.11 -11.45 3.81
N SER A 181 15.13 -10.20 3.37
CA SER A 181 13.98 -9.32 3.46
C SER A 181 13.08 -9.54 2.25
N TYR A 182 12.13 -10.47 2.38
CA TYR A 182 11.29 -10.97 1.31
C TYR A 182 9.80 -10.97 1.67
N VAL A 183 8.96 -10.61 0.72
CA VAL A 183 7.51 -10.88 0.76
C VAL A 183 6.96 -10.98 -0.66
N SER A 184 6.13 -11.99 -0.94
CA SER A 184 5.38 -12.05 -2.19
C SER A 184 4.25 -11.01 -2.20
N TYR A 185 3.83 -10.57 -3.40
CA TYR A 185 2.63 -9.73 -3.50
C TYR A 185 1.39 -10.43 -2.97
N ALA A 186 1.34 -11.76 -3.08
CA ALA A 186 0.22 -12.57 -2.61
C ALA A 186 0.14 -12.59 -1.07
N ASP A 187 1.25 -12.81 -0.36
CA ASP A 187 1.27 -12.76 1.10
C ASP A 187 1.13 -11.31 1.63
N PHE A 188 1.64 -10.33 0.89
CA PHE A 188 1.39 -8.93 1.22
C PHE A 188 -0.10 -8.59 1.15
N ALA A 189 -0.83 -9.09 0.14
CA ALA A 189 -2.27 -8.90 0.05
C ALA A 189 -3.02 -9.52 1.25
N LEU A 190 -2.57 -10.67 1.79
CA LEU A 190 -3.11 -11.20 3.04
C LEU A 190 -2.94 -10.22 4.19
N ALA A 191 -1.72 -9.68 4.37
CA ALA A 191 -1.44 -8.73 5.46
C ALA A 191 -2.28 -7.45 5.34
N VAL A 192 -2.52 -6.97 4.11
CA VAL A 192 -3.40 -5.83 3.85
C VAL A 192 -4.83 -6.13 4.31
N LEU A 193 -5.39 -7.28 3.92
CA LEU A 193 -6.76 -7.64 4.27
C LEU A 193 -6.91 -7.94 5.77
N ASP A 194 -5.92 -8.57 6.40
CA ASP A 194 -5.93 -8.82 7.84
C ASP A 194 -5.94 -7.49 8.64
N GLU A 195 -5.18 -6.47 8.18
CA GLU A 195 -5.18 -5.13 8.78
C GLU A 195 -6.50 -4.38 8.49
N ILE A 196 -7.13 -4.62 7.35
CA ILE A 196 -8.46 -4.06 7.03
C ILE A 196 -9.51 -4.62 8.00
N GLU A 197 -9.55 -5.93 8.17
CA GLU A 197 -10.56 -6.63 8.98
C GLU A 197 -10.34 -6.44 10.48
N ILE A 198 -9.08 -6.45 10.93
CA ILE A 198 -8.69 -6.32 12.33
C ILE A 198 -7.63 -5.21 12.45
N PRO A 199 -8.06 -3.94 12.53
CA PRO A 199 -7.14 -2.80 12.58
C PRO A 199 -6.24 -2.83 13.82
N LYS A 200 -4.92 -2.83 13.59
CA LYS A 200 -3.91 -2.79 14.66
C LYS A 200 -2.97 -1.60 14.54
N HIS A 201 -2.94 -0.95 13.36
CA HIS A 201 -1.94 0.06 13.02
C HIS A 201 -2.58 1.35 12.52
N ILE A 202 -3.63 1.84 13.18
CA ILE A 202 -4.28 3.12 12.84
C ILE A 202 -3.30 4.26 13.12
N ASN A 203 -3.12 5.14 12.12
CA ASN A 203 -2.17 6.26 12.12
C ASN A 203 -0.73 5.82 12.37
N GLN A 204 -0.37 4.66 11.81
CA GLN A 204 0.96 4.07 11.94
C GLN A 204 1.42 3.46 10.62
N ARG A 205 2.75 3.30 10.51
CA ARG A 205 3.37 2.41 9.54
C ARG A 205 3.66 1.06 10.20
N PHE A 206 3.51 -0.01 9.43
CA PHE A 206 4.09 -1.32 9.77
C PHE A 206 4.73 -1.97 8.54
N THR A 207 5.52 -3.01 8.76
CA THR A 207 6.17 -3.78 7.70
C THR A 207 5.86 -5.26 7.79
N VAL A 208 6.06 -5.95 6.66
CA VAL A 208 5.72 -7.36 6.48
C VAL A 208 6.91 -8.10 5.91
N VAL A 209 7.21 -9.28 6.44
CA VAL A 209 8.19 -10.22 5.89
C VAL A 209 7.60 -11.63 5.85
N ALA A 210 7.93 -12.39 4.81
CA ALA A 210 7.50 -13.78 4.65
C ALA A 210 8.68 -14.69 4.28
N GLU A 211 8.44 -15.99 4.34
CA GLU A 211 9.40 -16.96 3.82
C GLU A 211 9.30 -17.01 2.29
N ALA A 212 10.44 -17.12 1.62
CA ALA A 212 10.48 -17.53 0.22
C ALA A 212 10.41 -19.06 0.16
N GLU A 213 9.53 -19.60 -0.67
CA GLU A 213 9.49 -21.06 -0.95
C GLU A 213 10.71 -21.51 -1.74
#